data_b1f3a8f0c5d811f103eb10815e549338
#
_entry.id   b1f3a8f0c5d811f103eb10815e549338
#
_cell.length_a   1.000
_cell.length_b   1.000
_cell.length_c   1.000
_cell.angle_alpha   90.00
_cell.angle_beta   90.00
_cell.angle_gamma   90.00
#
_symmetry.space_group_name_H-M   'P 1'
#
loop_
_entity.id
_entity.type
_entity.pdbx_description
1 polymer ?
#
loop_
_entity_poly.entity_id
_entity_poly.type
_entity_poly.pdbx_seq_one_letter_code
_entity_poly.pdbx_strand_id
1 'polypeptide(L)'
;MSEEKHFPTLDYAQEQFLTTIQTQSTAETYRWALNAFRRFVQDHAEGDDSSEDNGQTRPCPTDQLQDDVLEEFYYWLAEQYKSQQTTRTYLSAVRRFLGWLDARELLAESFQLSKAQNRLKAAQGNRKRIPYTHKRVDPELPTLVSYYDKLPLPEGEGRRIQFERLNILRARAIVHTLYASGGRVSEVTSLTREMVLDGRLDEVHLVGKGGQPRVILLTSEAMRAIQAYVSERKDSFAGLFISHGRGYGKPLGRGTIWAVVKKAAAILDLHHSTSPHSFRHFRATQLLNEGMPLESVQAYLGHQDISTTRKVYAHTKTAVLRDQLGTFGRSPAEALEDLEARRRRNLSS
;
A
#
# COMPACT_ATOMS: atom_id res chain seq x y z
N MET A 1 31.54 34.66 27.21
CA MET A 1 30.80 33.50 27.71
C MET A 1 30.15 32.87 26.49
N SER A 2 30.73 31.75 26.01
CA SER A 2 30.11 30.95 24.93
C SER A 2 28.88 30.27 25.56
N GLU A 3 27.67 30.57 25.05
CA GLU A 3 26.48 29.82 25.39
C GLU A 3 26.75 28.36 25.06
N GLU A 4 26.71 27.47 26.04
CA GLU A 4 26.80 26.05 25.80
C GLU A 4 25.61 25.65 24.92
N LYS A 5 25.89 25.21 23.71
CA LYS A 5 24.90 24.76 22.73
C LYS A 5 24.21 23.53 23.29
N HIS A 6 22.96 23.67 23.70
CA HIS A 6 22.18 22.56 24.26
C HIS A 6 21.65 21.68 23.12
N PHE A 7 22.11 20.43 23.03
CA PHE A 7 21.64 19.46 22.06
C PHE A 7 20.44 18.68 22.61
N PRO A 8 19.36 18.54 21.81
CA PRO A 8 18.18 17.80 22.24
C PRO A 8 18.48 16.30 22.31
N THR A 9 17.68 15.57 23.10
CA THR A 9 17.70 14.11 23.07
C THR A 9 17.12 13.61 21.73
N LEU A 10 17.56 12.43 21.32
CA LEU A 10 17.11 11.80 20.09
C LEU A 10 15.58 11.63 20.07
N ASP A 11 14.97 11.29 21.22
CA ASP A 11 13.51 11.16 21.36
C ASP A 11 12.78 12.47 21.09
N TYR A 12 13.23 13.54 21.71
CA TYR A 12 12.62 14.86 21.50
C TYR A 12 12.75 15.32 20.07
N ALA A 13 13.94 15.17 19.48
CA ALA A 13 14.19 15.53 18.11
C ALA A 13 13.33 14.70 17.11
N GLN A 14 13.13 13.42 17.36
CA GLN A 14 12.27 12.55 16.55
C GLN A 14 10.81 13.01 16.55
N GLU A 15 10.25 13.32 17.72
CA GLU A 15 8.86 13.81 17.79
C GLU A 15 8.72 15.15 17.07
N GLN A 16 9.67 16.08 17.24
CA GLN A 16 9.67 17.36 16.48
C GLN A 16 9.75 17.13 14.97
N PHE A 17 10.62 16.24 14.52
CA PHE A 17 10.71 15.90 13.10
C PHE A 17 9.40 15.31 12.55
N LEU A 18 8.76 14.43 13.29
CA LEU A 18 7.51 13.77 12.87
C LEU A 18 6.36 14.77 12.66
N THR A 19 6.35 15.90 13.39
CA THR A 19 5.35 16.97 13.17
C THR A 19 5.50 17.65 11.82
N THR A 20 6.68 17.59 11.20
CA THR A 20 6.94 18.17 9.87
C THR A 20 6.43 17.30 8.72
N ILE A 21 5.97 16.07 9.02
CA ILE A 21 5.52 15.12 8.00
C ILE A 21 4.04 15.33 7.69
N GLN A 22 3.75 15.75 6.47
CA GLN A 22 2.39 16.15 6.04
C GLN A 22 1.36 15.02 6.05
N THR A 23 1.78 13.76 5.82
CA THR A 23 0.83 12.65 5.72
C THR A 23 0.97 11.69 6.90
N GLN A 24 -0.15 11.38 7.55
CA GLN A 24 -0.20 10.49 8.71
C GLN A 24 0.46 9.13 8.43
N SER A 25 0.19 8.52 7.27
CA SER A 25 0.77 7.22 6.94
C SER A 25 2.29 7.24 6.74
N THR A 26 2.85 8.37 6.29
CA THR A 26 4.30 8.56 6.21
C THR A 26 4.88 8.80 7.60
N ALA A 27 4.21 9.60 8.44
CA ALA A 27 4.62 9.84 9.81
C ALA A 27 4.64 8.51 10.62
N GLU A 28 3.62 7.67 10.48
CA GLU A 28 3.59 6.34 11.11
C GLU A 28 4.77 5.46 10.64
N THR A 29 5.02 5.40 9.32
CA THR A 29 6.14 4.63 8.77
C THR A 29 7.49 5.15 9.28
N TYR A 30 7.65 6.48 9.34
CA TYR A 30 8.88 7.10 9.85
C TYR A 30 9.03 6.88 11.35
N ARG A 31 7.96 6.94 12.13
CA ARG A 31 7.99 6.60 13.55
C ARG A 31 8.52 5.18 13.80
N TRP A 32 8.08 4.19 13.02
CA TRP A 32 8.64 2.83 13.11
C TRP A 32 10.13 2.77 12.77
N ALA A 33 10.55 3.49 11.73
CA ALA A 33 11.95 3.54 11.32
C ALA A 33 12.84 4.24 12.36
N LEU A 34 12.36 5.37 12.92
CA LEU A 34 13.09 6.13 13.93
C LEU A 34 13.13 5.40 15.28
N ASN A 35 12.09 4.67 15.65
CA ASN A 35 12.13 3.78 16.81
C ASN A 35 13.14 2.64 16.65
N ALA A 36 13.30 2.11 15.43
CA ALA A 36 14.36 1.13 15.16
C ALA A 36 15.76 1.77 15.23
N PHE A 37 15.91 3.00 14.73
CA PHE A 37 17.16 3.75 14.81
C PHE A 37 17.54 4.07 16.26
N ARG A 38 16.59 4.48 17.09
CA ARG A 38 16.83 4.71 18.51
C ARG A 38 17.32 3.45 19.23
N ARG A 39 16.68 2.31 19.00
CA ARG A 39 17.14 1.02 19.56
C ARG A 39 18.56 0.71 19.14
N PHE A 40 18.86 0.86 17.85
CA PHE A 40 20.23 0.69 17.35
C PHE A 40 21.24 1.56 18.10
N VAL A 41 20.96 2.86 18.26
CA VAL A 41 21.87 3.79 18.95
C VAL A 41 22.04 3.41 20.42
N GLN A 42 20.95 2.97 21.09
CA GLN A 42 21.01 2.49 22.47
C GLN A 42 21.83 1.21 22.63
N ASP A 43 21.58 0.21 21.76
CA ASP A 43 22.32 -1.07 21.76
C ASP A 43 23.84 -0.85 21.57
N HIS A 44 24.24 0.18 20.81
CA HIS A 44 25.66 0.49 20.55
C HIS A 44 26.30 1.36 21.64
N ALA A 45 25.49 2.11 22.39
CA ALA A 45 25.98 2.87 23.54
C ALA A 45 26.26 2.00 24.78
N GLU A 46 25.63 0.83 24.88
CA GLU A 46 25.78 -0.11 25.99
C GLU A 46 27.02 -1.00 25.87
N GLY A 47 27.72 -1.01 24.73
CA GLY A 47 28.89 -1.85 24.47
C GLY A 47 30.16 -1.43 25.21
N ASP A 48 30.22 -0.28 25.89
CA ASP A 48 31.47 0.27 26.46
C ASP A 48 31.48 0.39 28.00
N ASP A 49 30.40 0.05 28.70
CA ASP A 49 30.41 0.12 30.18
C ASP A 49 29.42 -0.89 30.82
N SER A 50 29.95 -1.97 31.35
CA SER A 50 29.21 -2.99 32.11
C SER A 50 28.94 -2.54 33.56
N SER A 51 28.16 -1.48 33.75
CA SER A 51 27.63 -1.12 35.05
C SER A 51 26.11 -1.37 35.09
N GLU A 52 25.68 -2.14 36.08
CA GLU A 52 24.31 -2.53 36.40
C GLU A 52 23.33 -1.37 36.22
N ASP A 53 22.45 -1.46 35.26
CA ASP A 53 21.48 -0.42 34.97
C ASP A 53 20.08 -0.87 35.39
N ASN A 54 19.42 -0.01 36.17
CA ASN A 54 18.06 -0.13 36.71
C ASN A 54 16.96 0.07 35.64
N GLY A 55 17.11 -0.42 34.42
CA GLY A 55 16.05 -0.45 33.42
C GLY A 55 15.56 0.94 32.92
N GLN A 56 16.30 2.02 33.18
CA GLN A 56 16.00 3.35 32.66
C GLN A 56 16.83 3.58 31.39
N THR A 57 16.13 3.72 30.27
CA THR A 57 16.72 4.08 28.96
C THR A 57 17.49 5.40 29.07
N ARG A 58 18.79 5.39 28.89
CA ARG A 58 19.61 6.62 28.91
C ARG A 58 19.23 7.51 27.74
N PRO A 59 18.97 8.81 27.97
CA PRO A 59 18.74 9.75 26.89
C PRO A 59 20.01 9.88 26.05
N CYS A 60 19.93 9.65 24.74
CA CYS A 60 21.03 9.86 23.81
C CYS A 60 20.90 11.27 23.20
N PRO A 61 21.77 12.22 23.50
CA PRO A 61 21.83 13.52 22.86
C PRO A 61 22.26 13.40 21.38
N THR A 62 21.75 14.28 20.52
CA THR A 62 22.01 14.22 19.09
C THR A 62 23.46 14.53 18.67
N ASP A 63 24.22 15.17 19.56
CA ASP A 63 25.65 15.46 19.37
C ASP A 63 26.58 14.24 19.52
N GLN A 64 26.05 13.14 20.08
CA GLN A 64 26.80 11.87 20.18
C GLN A 64 26.82 11.04 18.90
N LEU A 65 26.02 11.42 17.90
CA LEU A 65 25.99 10.72 16.62
C LEU A 65 27.30 10.94 15.84
N GLN A 66 27.85 9.86 15.30
CA GLN A 66 29.11 9.83 14.54
C GLN A 66 28.86 9.66 13.03
N ASP A 67 29.86 9.97 12.19
CA ASP A 67 29.75 9.89 10.73
C ASP A 67 29.51 8.48 10.15
N ASP A 68 29.69 7.42 10.93
CA ASP A 68 29.46 6.02 10.56
C ASP A 68 28.06 5.51 10.90
N VAL A 69 27.30 6.30 11.64
CA VAL A 69 25.97 5.93 12.15
C VAL A 69 25.01 5.36 11.08
N LEU A 70 25.06 5.88 9.85
CA LEU A 70 24.24 5.39 8.75
C LEU A 70 24.73 4.05 8.20
N GLU A 71 26.03 3.84 8.15
CA GLU A 71 26.66 2.60 7.71
C GLU A 71 26.40 1.49 8.72
N GLU A 72 26.64 1.74 10.00
CA GLU A 72 26.41 0.78 11.07
C GLU A 72 24.92 0.44 11.23
N PHE A 73 24.04 1.44 11.16
CA PHE A 73 22.60 1.20 11.15
C PHE A 73 22.16 0.35 9.95
N TYR A 74 22.81 0.50 8.79
CA TYR A 74 22.53 -0.34 7.63
C TYR A 74 22.90 -1.82 7.90
N TYR A 75 24.03 -2.08 8.51
CA TYR A 75 24.43 -3.45 8.86
C TYR A 75 23.51 -4.03 9.94
N TRP A 76 23.20 -3.27 10.98
CA TRP A 76 22.26 -3.68 12.02
C TRP A 76 20.86 -4.00 11.43
N LEU A 77 20.32 -3.16 10.55
CA LEU A 77 19.07 -3.43 9.87
C LEU A 77 19.10 -4.72 9.03
N ALA A 78 20.24 -5.03 8.44
CA ALA A 78 20.40 -6.23 7.62
C ALA A 78 20.36 -7.53 8.45
N GLU A 79 20.75 -7.45 9.71
CA GLU A 79 20.66 -8.56 10.68
C GLU A 79 19.24 -8.69 11.23
N GLN A 80 18.61 -7.57 11.60
CA GLN A 80 17.29 -7.55 12.22
C GLN A 80 16.15 -7.84 11.23
N TYR A 81 16.28 -7.44 9.98
CA TYR A 81 15.17 -7.47 9.00
C TYR A 81 15.55 -8.24 7.73
N LYS A 82 14.83 -9.34 7.45
CA LYS A 82 15.00 -10.11 6.20
C LYS A 82 14.56 -9.35 4.94
N SER A 83 13.70 -8.33 5.09
CA SER A 83 13.13 -7.56 3.97
C SER A 83 14.03 -6.40 3.56
N GLN A 84 14.65 -6.48 2.40
CA GLN A 84 15.41 -5.36 1.82
C GLN A 84 14.57 -4.08 1.63
N GLN A 85 13.27 -4.22 1.37
CA GLN A 85 12.38 -3.07 1.25
C GLN A 85 12.21 -2.36 2.58
N THR A 86 12.11 -3.10 3.69
CA THR A 86 12.07 -2.53 5.04
C THR A 86 13.36 -1.77 5.33
N THR A 87 14.52 -2.38 5.07
CA THR A 87 15.83 -1.75 5.23
C THR A 87 15.93 -0.44 4.44
N ARG A 88 15.53 -0.44 3.16
CA ARG A 88 15.52 0.78 2.32
C ARG A 88 14.60 1.86 2.88
N THR A 89 13.41 1.50 3.32
CA THR A 89 12.43 2.44 3.88
C THR A 89 12.95 3.06 5.16
N TYR A 90 13.53 2.26 6.06
CA TYR A 90 14.07 2.73 7.34
C TYR A 90 15.27 3.63 7.13
N LEU A 91 16.21 3.24 6.29
CA LEU A 91 17.35 4.10 5.92
C LEU A 91 16.91 5.42 5.29
N SER A 92 15.89 5.40 4.42
CA SER A 92 15.36 6.63 3.82
C SER A 92 14.78 7.57 4.87
N ALA A 93 14.06 7.04 5.86
CA ALA A 93 13.51 7.83 6.95
C ALA A 93 14.61 8.44 7.83
N VAL A 94 15.61 7.63 8.23
CA VAL A 94 16.72 8.10 9.07
C VAL A 94 17.61 9.10 8.34
N ARG A 95 17.92 8.89 7.06
CA ARG A 95 18.64 9.88 6.26
C ARG A 95 17.93 11.23 6.20
N ARG A 96 16.60 11.22 6.06
CA ARG A 96 15.80 12.44 6.05
C ARG A 96 15.78 13.11 7.43
N PHE A 97 15.74 12.31 8.49
CA PHE A 97 15.82 12.81 9.87
C PHE A 97 17.17 13.45 10.17
N LEU A 98 18.29 12.80 9.82
CA LEU A 98 19.63 13.38 9.97
C LEU A 98 19.79 14.66 9.16
N GLY A 99 19.27 14.72 7.93
CA GLY A 99 19.25 15.94 7.14
C GLY A 99 18.41 17.06 7.79
N TRP A 100 17.37 16.72 8.53
CA TRP A 100 16.56 17.68 9.28
C TRP A 100 17.30 18.19 10.51
N LEU A 101 18.08 17.34 11.19
CA LEU A 101 18.95 17.73 12.32
C LEU A 101 20.07 18.64 11.84
N ASP A 102 20.76 18.26 10.77
CA ASP A 102 21.85 18.99 10.15
C ASP A 102 21.43 20.42 9.75
N ALA A 103 20.30 20.55 9.05
CA ALA A 103 19.72 21.83 8.64
C ALA A 103 19.32 22.75 9.83
N ARG A 104 19.26 22.24 11.04
CA ARG A 104 18.97 22.97 12.27
C ARG A 104 20.15 23.09 13.23
N GLU A 105 21.32 22.64 12.76
CA GLU A 105 22.54 22.64 13.56
C GLU A 105 22.39 21.89 14.91
N LEU A 106 21.59 20.81 14.91
CA LEU A 106 21.32 19.96 16.07
C LEU A 106 22.24 18.72 16.14
N LEU A 107 23.31 18.70 15.37
CA LEU A 107 24.38 17.69 15.38
C LEU A 107 25.68 18.35 15.86
N ALA A 108 26.62 17.54 16.35
CA ALA A 108 27.95 18.02 16.68
C ALA A 108 28.64 18.68 15.49
N GLU A 109 29.47 19.67 15.71
CA GLU A 109 30.27 20.32 14.64
C GLU A 109 31.21 19.35 13.91
N SER A 110 31.61 18.27 14.60
CA SER A 110 32.44 17.20 14.03
C SER A 110 31.65 16.28 13.08
N PHE A 111 30.32 16.25 13.15
CA PHE A 111 29.47 15.38 12.32
C PHE A 111 29.38 15.95 10.89
N GLN A 112 29.67 15.11 9.91
CA GLN A 112 29.57 15.44 8.50
C GLN A 112 28.53 14.56 7.79
N LEU A 113 27.33 15.07 7.56
CA LEU A 113 26.23 14.34 6.89
C LEU A 113 26.65 13.78 5.52
N SER A 114 27.42 14.55 4.74
CA SER A 114 27.95 14.11 3.44
C SER A 114 28.85 12.88 3.55
N LYS A 115 29.70 12.84 4.58
CA LYS A 115 30.59 11.72 4.85
C LYS A 115 29.81 10.49 5.31
N ALA A 116 28.83 10.65 6.20
CA ALA A 116 27.93 9.57 6.61
C ALA A 116 27.15 8.96 5.42
N GLN A 117 26.67 9.81 4.52
CA GLN A 117 25.99 9.36 3.30
C GLN A 117 26.93 8.64 2.32
N ASN A 118 28.18 9.09 2.18
CA ASN A 118 29.16 8.45 1.31
C ASN A 118 29.59 7.08 1.86
N ARG A 119 29.80 6.96 3.17
CA ARG A 119 30.07 5.66 3.83
C ARG A 119 28.93 4.67 3.59
N LEU A 120 27.69 5.09 3.82
CA LEU A 120 26.52 4.26 3.52
C LEU A 120 26.47 3.84 2.05
N LYS A 121 26.76 4.75 1.11
CA LYS A 121 26.80 4.46 -0.32
C LYS A 121 27.86 3.41 -0.67
N ALA A 122 29.03 3.50 -0.05
CA ALA A 122 30.11 2.53 -0.22
C ALA A 122 29.71 1.15 0.33
N ALA A 123 29.12 1.09 1.52
CA ALA A 123 28.60 -0.14 2.12
C ALA A 123 27.52 -0.81 1.26
N GLN A 124 26.63 -0.04 0.67
CA GLN A 124 25.60 -0.53 -0.24
C GLN A 124 26.15 -0.99 -1.61
N GLY A 125 27.23 -0.38 -2.09
CA GLY A 125 27.86 -0.68 -3.39
C GLY A 125 28.50 -2.06 -3.45
N ASN A 126 28.92 -2.61 -2.31
CA ASN A 126 29.55 -3.93 -2.21
C ASN A 126 28.59 -5.12 -2.23
N ARG A 127 27.28 -4.88 -2.15
CA ARG A 127 26.28 -5.95 -2.28
C ARG A 127 25.87 -6.11 -3.73
N LYS A 128 26.01 -7.34 -4.29
CA LYS A 128 25.46 -7.71 -5.59
C LYS A 128 23.99 -7.24 -5.63
N ARG A 129 23.63 -6.40 -6.59
CA ARG A 129 22.23 -6.03 -6.86
C ARG A 129 21.47 -7.33 -7.06
N ILE A 130 20.62 -7.70 -6.11
CA ILE A 130 19.66 -8.78 -6.36
C ILE A 130 18.80 -8.30 -7.51
N PRO A 131 18.72 -9.06 -8.62
CA PRO A 131 17.86 -8.69 -9.73
C PRO A 131 16.46 -8.41 -9.20
N TYR A 132 15.84 -7.33 -9.69
CA TYR A 132 14.44 -7.06 -9.39
C TYR A 132 13.61 -8.25 -9.86
N THR A 133 13.25 -9.12 -8.93
CA THR A 133 12.29 -10.18 -9.23
C THR A 133 10.93 -9.53 -9.38
N HIS A 134 10.44 -9.46 -10.60
CA HIS A 134 9.06 -9.10 -10.85
C HIS A 134 8.19 -9.97 -9.93
N LYS A 135 7.38 -9.34 -9.07
CA LYS A 135 6.38 -10.08 -8.31
C LYS A 135 5.53 -10.83 -9.33
N ARG A 136 5.61 -12.15 -9.29
CA ARG A 136 4.85 -13.00 -10.20
C ARG A 136 3.38 -12.68 -9.97
N VAL A 137 2.71 -12.23 -11.03
CA VAL A 137 1.26 -12.02 -10.99
C VAL A 137 0.64 -13.39 -10.96
N ASP A 138 -0.21 -13.64 -9.96
CA ASP A 138 -0.91 -14.91 -9.87
C ASP A 138 -1.95 -14.98 -11.01
N PRO A 139 -1.77 -15.87 -11.99
CA PRO A 139 -2.70 -15.98 -13.13
C PRO A 139 -4.09 -16.45 -12.68
N GLU A 140 -4.18 -17.04 -11.50
CA GLU A 140 -5.40 -17.60 -10.96
C GLU A 140 -6.25 -16.58 -10.17
N LEU A 141 -5.84 -15.32 -10.14
CA LEU A 141 -6.57 -14.27 -9.43
C LEU A 141 -8.07 -14.16 -9.83
N PRO A 142 -8.49 -14.39 -11.09
CA PRO A 142 -9.91 -14.42 -11.45
C PRO A 142 -10.72 -15.46 -10.70
N THR A 143 -10.11 -16.58 -10.27
CA THR A 143 -10.78 -17.61 -9.47
C THR A 143 -11.27 -17.06 -8.14
N LEU A 144 -10.57 -16.06 -7.59
CA LEU A 144 -10.95 -15.41 -6.33
C LEU A 144 -12.25 -14.61 -6.50
N VAL A 145 -12.46 -13.96 -7.64
CA VAL A 145 -13.71 -13.27 -7.95
C VAL A 145 -14.83 -14.30 -8.11
N SER A 146 -14.61 -15.33 -8.92
CA SER A 146 -15.54 -16.44 -9.13
C SER A 146 -15.92 -17.16 -7.83
N TYR A 147 -14.99 -17.31 -6.88
CA TYR A 147 -15.28 -17.87 -5.56
C TYR A 147 -16.39 -17.09 -4.85
N TYR A 148 -16.29 -15.77 -4.80
CA TYR A 148 -17.33 -14.95 -4.16
C TYR A 148 -18.64 -14.96 -4.95
N ASP A 149 -18.62 -15.07 -6.26
CA ASP A 149 -19.82 -15.14 -7.09
C ASP A 149 -20.60 -16.45 -6.85
N LYS A 150 -19.88 -17.55 -6.61
CA LYS A 150 -20.45 -18.86 -6.36
C LYS A 150 -20.90 -19.07 -4.91
N LEU A 151 -20.56 -18.17 -3.98
CA LEU A 151 -21.04 -18.31 -2.60
C LEU A 151 -22.56 -18.16 -2.56
N PRO A 152 -23.28 -19.16 -2.01
CA PRO A 152 -24.71 -19.05 -1.85
C PRO A 152 -25.06 -17.95 -0.86
N LEU A 153 -26.13 -17.21 -1.15
CA LEU A 153 -26.65 -16.23 -0.20
C LEU A 153 -27.54 -16.97 0.81
N PRO A 154 -27.36 -16.73 2.12
CA PRO A 154 -28.23 -17.33 3.13
C PRO A 154 -29.70 -16.96 2.91
N GLU A 155 -30.58 -17.94 2.98
CA GLU A 155 -32.03 -17.74 2.87
C GLU A 155 -32.68 -17.64 4.25
N GLY A 156 -33.84 -16.97 4.30
CA GLY A 156 -34.62 -16.77 5.52
C GLY A 156 -34.51 -15.37 6.11
N GLU A 157 -35.12 -15.20 7.28
CA GLU A 157 -35.23 -13.95 8.01
C GLU A 157 -34.43 -14.01 9.32
N GLY A 158 -34.07 -12.81 9.84
CA GLY A 158 -33.35 -12.65 11.09
C GLY A 158 -32.02 -11.93 10.97
N ARG A 159 -31.60 -11.30 12.05
CA ARG A 159 -30.41 -10.44 12.09
C ARG A 159 -29.13 -11.17 11.69
N ARG A 160 -28.98 -12.43 12.07
CA ARG A 160 -27.80 -13.24 11.76
C ARG A 160 -27.74 -13.54 10.26
N ILE A 161 -28.83 -13.96 9.67
CA ILE A 161 -28.94 -14.29 8.25
C ILE A 161 -28.68 -13.02 7.42
N GLN A 162 -29.29 -11.91 7.76
CA GLN A 162 -29.07 -10.63 7.10
C GLN A 162 -27.61 -10.17 7.22
N PHE A 163 -26.99 -10.34 8.37
CA PHE A 163 -25.58 -10.02 8.59
C PHE A 163 -24.65 -10.86 7.70
N GLU A 164 -24.89 -12.17 7.60
CA GLU A 164 -24.12 -13.07 6.75
C GLU A 164 -24.31 -12.73 5.27
N ARG A 165 -25.55 -12.49 4.83
CA ARG A 165 -25.89 -12.07 3.46
C ARG A 165 -25.19 -10.77 3.07
N LEU A 166 -25.28 -9.74 3.91
CA LEU A 166 -24.61 -8.46 3.68
C LEU A 166 -23.09 -8.62 3.61
N ASN A 167 -22.47 -9.47 4.42
CA ASN A 167 -21.03 -9.70 4.36
C ASN A 167 -20.60 -10.40 3.06
N ILE A 168 -21.38 -11.36 2.55
CA ILE A 168 -21.11 -12.04 1.27
C ILE A 168 -21.23 -11.03 0.11
N LEU A 169 -22.35 -10.31 0.05
CA LEU A 169 -22.61 -9.32 -1.01
C LEU A 169 -21.54 -8.21 -1.00
N ARG A 170 -21.14 -7.74 0.19
CA ARG A 170 -20.08 -6.75 0.34
C ARG A 170 -18.74 -7.31 -0.15
N ALA A 171 -18.39 -8.53 0.23
CA ALA A 171 -17.13 -9.15 -0.21
C ALA A 171 -17.11 -9.33 -1.73
N ARG A 172 -18.21 -9.78 -2.34
CA ARG A 172 -18.39 -9.87 -3.78
C ARG A 172 -18.18 -8.51 -4.45
N ALA A 173 -18.87 -7.47 -3.98
CA ALA A 173 -18.74 -6.12 -4.51
C ALA A 173 -17.30 -5.57 -4.37
N ILE A 174 -16.62 -5.84 -3.25
CA ILE A 174 -15.21 -5.43 -3.05
C ILE A 174 -14.28 -6.07 -4.07
N VAL A 175 -14.37 -7.39 -4.29
CA VAL A 175 -13.44 -8.07 -5.20
C VAL A 175 -13.69 -7.70 -6.65
N HIS A 176 -14.95 -7.53 -7.05
CA HIS A 176 -15.29 -6.99 -8.37
C HIS A 176 -14.78 -5.56 -8.57
N THR A 177 -14.91 -4.70 -7.55
CA THR A 177 -14.36 -3.33 -7.60
C THR A 177 -12.85 -3.33 -7.73
N LEU A 178 -12.14 -4.16 -6.96
CA LEU A 178 -10.68 -4.30 -7.05
C LEU A 178 -10.26 -4.81 -8.43
N TYR A 179 -10.95 -5.81 -8.96
CA TYR A 179 -10.67 -6.39 -10.26
C TYR A 179 -10.90 -5.38 -11.39
N ALA A 180 -12.08 -4.76 -11.42
CA ALA A 180 -12.46 -3.81 -12.46
C ALA A 180 -11.57 -2.58 -12.48
N SER A 181 -11.33 -1.96 -11.32
CA SER A 181 -10.63 -0.67 -11.25
C SER A 181 -9.10 -0.77 -11.18
N GLY A 182 -8.55 -1.90 -10.75
CA GLY A 182 -7.14 -1.97 -10.34
C GLY A 182 -6.80 -0.92 -9.26
N GLY A 183 -7.81 -0.43 -8.53
CA GLY A 183 -7.70 0.66 -7.56
C GLY A 183 -6.81 0.31 -6.36
N ARG A 184 -6.26 1.34 -5.70
CA ARG A 184 -5.58 1.15 -4.42
C ARG A 184 -6.62 0.86 -3.33
N VAL A 185 -6.24 0.06 -2.33
CA VAL A 185 -7.14 -0.25 -1.19
C VAL A 185 -7.69 1.02 -0.55
N SER A 186 -6.88 2.06 -0.39
CA SER A 186 -7.33 3.35 0.16
C SER A 186 -8.38 4.04 -0.71
N GLU A 187 -8.31 3.89 -2.02
CA GLU A 187 -9.30 4.42 -2.97
C GLU A 187 -10.61 3.65 -2.85
N VAL A 188 -10.53 2.32 -2.75
CA VAL A 188 -11.72 1.46 -2.56
C VAL A 188 -12.40 1.72 -1.21
N THR A 189 -11.62 1.95 -0.13
CA THR A 189 -12.21 2.27 1.19
C THR A 189 -12.83 3.65 1.26
N SER A 190 -12.43 4.60 0.42
CA SER A 190 -12.98 5.97 0.39
C SER A 190 -14.21 6.13 -0.49
N LEU A 191 -14.63 5.10 -1.23
CA LEU A 191 -15.82 5.16 -2.06
C LEU A 191 -17.08 5.43 -1.24
N THR A 192 -17.92 6.32 -1.76
CA THR A 192 -19.26 6.59 -1.22
C THR A 192 -20.34 6.07 -2.16
N ARG A 193 -21.56 5.92 -1.65
CA ARG A 193 -22.73 5.60 -2.48
C ARG A 193 -22.95 6.63 -3.58
N GLU A 194 -22.89 7.90 -3.22
CA GLU A 194 -23.05 9.02 -4.13
C GLU A 194 -22.05 8.96 -5.28
N MET A 195 -20.76 8.78 -4.99
CA MET A 195 -19.71 8.68 -6.02
C MET A 195 -20.00 7.60 -7.06
N VAL A 196 -20.64 6.50 -6.66
CA VAL A 196 -20.82 5.33 -7.53
C VAL A 196 -22.21 5.28 -8.16
N LEU A 197 -23.25 5.72 -7.44
CA LEU A 197 -24.64 5.56 -7.89
C LEU A 197 -25.20 6.81 -8.58
N ASP A 198 -24.71 8.01 -8.24
CA ASP A 198 -25.18 9.27 -8.80
C ASP A 198 -24.39 9.74 -10.02
N GLY A 199 -23.22 9.09 -10.28
CA GLY A 199 -22.39 9.39 -11.44
C GLY A 199 -22.85 8.70 -12.72
N ARG A 200 -22.07 8.88 -13.80
CA ARG A 200 -22.16 8.01 -14.97
C ARG A 200 -21.85 6.59 -14.53
N LEU A 201 -22.65 5.64 -15.00
CA LEU A 201 -22.70 4.25 -14.49
C LEU A 201 -21.36 3.50 -14.37
N ASP A 202 -20.29 3.98 -14.97
CA ASP A 202 -18.99 3.32 -15.02
C ASP A 202 -17.81 4.20 -14.58
N GLU A 203 -18.03 5.49 -14.31
CA GLU A 203 -17.00 6.44 -13.89
C GLU A 203 -17.18 6.86 -12.43
N VAL A 204 -16.12 6.72 -11.65
CA VAL A 204 -16.09 7.19 -10.27
C VAL A 204 -14.98 8.20 -10.09
N HIS A 205 -15.37 9.42 -9.76
CA HIS A 205 -14.44 10.51 -9.48
C HIS A 205 -14.04 10.51 -8.03
N LEU A 206 -12.74 10.51 -7.77
CA LEU A 206 -12.18 10.52 -6.41
C LEU A 206 -10.93 11.36 -6.33
N VAL A 207 -10.56 11.71 -5.10
CA VAL A 207 -9.31 12.39 -4.80
C VAL A 207 -8.23 11.34 -4.49
N GLY A 208 -7.24 11.27 -5.34
CA GLY A 208 -6.11 10.36 -5.18
C GLY A 208 -5.06 10.87 -4.19
N LYS A 209 -3.94 10.15 -4.10
CA LYS A 209 -2.81 10.53 -3.25
C LYS A 209 -2.29 11.92 -3.63
N GLY A 210 -2.10 12.79 -2.63
CA GLY A 210 -1.62 14.16 -2.86
C GLY A 210 -2.68 15.12 -3.37
N GLY A 211 -3.99 14.84 -3.18
CA GLY A 211 -5.08 15.74 -3.55
C GLY A 211 -5.40 15.78 -5.06
N GLN A 212 -4.78 14.92 -5.88
CA GLN A 212 -4.98 14.92 -7.32
C GLN A 212 -6.31 14.24 -7.68
N PRO A 213 -7.15 14.85 -8.54
CA PRO A 213 -8.36 14.22 -9.04
C PRO A 213 -8.00 12.96 -9.85
N ARG A 214 -8.79 11.92 -9.67
CA ARG A 214 -8.65 10.65 -10.37
C ARG A 214 -10.01 10.08 -10.73
N VAL A 215 -10.10 9.49 -11.91
CA VAL A 215 -11.25 8.69 -12.32
C VAL A 215 -10.85 7.21 -12.26
N ILE A 216 -11.70 6.38 -11.66
CA ILE A 216 -11.64 4.94 -11.80
C ILE A 216 -12.83 4.47 -12.64
N LEU A 217 -12.59 3.46 -13.46
CA LEU A 217 -13.63 2.85 -14.29
C LEU A 217 -14.07 1.53 -13.65
N LEU A 218 -15.38 1.31 -13.61
CA LEU A 218 -15.99 0.08 -13.12
C LEU A 218 -16.63 -0.67 -14.29
N THR A 219 -16.51 -2.00 -14.28
CA THR A 219 -17.20 -2.83 -15.27
C THR A 219 -18.67 -3.02 -14.90
N SER A 220 -19.48 -3.47 -15.84
CA SER A 220 -20.89 -3.77 -15.61
C SER A 220 -21.09 -4.84 -14.53
N GLU A 221 -20.16 -5.82 -14.43
CA GLU A 221 -20.16 -6.83 -13.36
C GLU A 221 -19.91 -6.21 -11.99
N ALA A 222 -18.93 -5.30 -11.89
CA ALA A 222 -18.64 -4.59 -10.65
C ALA A 222 -19.85 -3.74 -10.22
N MET A 223 -20.47 -3.05 -11.17
CA MET A 223 -21.67 -2.26 -10.89
C MET A 223 -22.84 -3.13 -10.42
N ARG A 224 -23.09 -4.28 -11.06
CA ARG A 224 -24.13 -5.23 -10.62
C ARG A 224 -23.86 -5.75 -9.20
N ALA A 225 -22.62 -6.11 -8.90
CA ALA A 225 -22.24 -6.58 -7.57
C ALA A 225 -22.41 -5.49 -6.50
N ILE A 226 -22.05 -4.24 -6.82
CA ILE A 226 -22.27 -3.06 -5.96
C ILE A 226 -23.77 -2.81 -5.74
N GLN A 227 -24.56 -2.80 -6.80
CA GLN A 227 -26.01 -2.57 -6.73
C GLN A 227 -26.69 -3.65 -5.88
N ALA A 228 -26.34 -4.94 -6.07
CA ALA A 228 -26.86 -6.03 -5.26
C ALA A 228 -26.54 -5.85 -3.76
N TYR A 229 -25.31 -5.41 -3.44
CA TYR A 229 -24.93 -5.10 -2.07
C TYR A 229 -25.68 -3.91 -1.49
N VAL A 230 -25.77 -2.80 -2.23
CA VAL A 230 -26.42 -1.58 -1.75
C VAL A 230 -27.93 -1.77 -1.62
N SER A 231 -28.57 -2.50 -2.53
CA SER A 231 -30.01 -2.79 -2.46
C SER A 231 -30.40 -3.62 -1.23
N GLU A 232 -29.52 -4.52 -0.78
CA GLU A 232 -29.75 -5.30 0.44
C GLU A 232 -29.56 -4.45 1.72
N ARG A 233 -28.79 -3.34 1.64
CA ARG A 233 -28.59 -2.43 2.76
C ARG A 233 -29.81 -1.55 3.00
N LYS A 234 -30.30 -1.55 4.23
CA LYS A 234 -31.47 -0.73 4.67
C LYS A 234 -31.01 0.51 5.48
N ASP A 235 -29.78 0.97 5.28
CA ASP A 235 -29.20 2.12 5.96
C ASP A 235 -28.96 3.29 5.01
N SER A 236 -28.69 4.48 5.57
CA SER A 236 -28.41 5.71 4.83
C SER A 236 -26.94 6.18 4.95
N PHE A 237 -26.03 5.33 5.45
CA PHE A 237 -24.62 5.71 5.59
C PHE A 237 -23.98 5.99 4.23
N ALA A 238 -23.23 7.10 4.16
CA ALA A 238 -22.59 7.55 2.92
C ALA A 238 -21.53 6.60 2.38
N GLY A 239 -20.78 5.92 3.24
CA GLY A 239 -19.74 4.98 2.80
C GLY A 239 -20.29 3.85 1.92
N LEU A 240 -19.63 3.57 0.80
CA LEU A 240 -20.04 2.45 -0.06
C LEU A 240 -19.83 1.12 0.67
N PHE A 241 -18.64 0.88 1.19
CA PHE A 241 -18.30 -0.32 1.94
C PHE A 241 -18.21 -0.02 3.42
N ILE A 242 -19.14 -0.57 4.21
CA ILE A 242 -19.24 -0.31 5.66
C ILE A 242 -19.14 -1.57 6.49
N SER A 243 -18.88 -1.39 7.78
CA SER A 243 -18.98 -2.46 8.76
C SER A 243 -20.44 -2.79 9.07
N HIS A 244 -20.80 -4.09 9.05
CA HIS A 244 -22.11 -4.59 9.47
C HIS A 244 -22.11 -5.17 10.89
N GLY A 245 -20.95 -5.30 11.51
CA GLY A 245 -20.76 -5.80 12.86
C GLY A 245 -20.28 -4.72 13.82
N ARG A 246 -19.20 -5.01 14.53
CA ARG A 246 -18.58 -4.05 15.47
C ARG A 246 -18.17 -2.79 14.71
N GLY A 247 -18.72 -1.64 15.11
CA GLY A 247 -18.55 -0.36 14.40
C GLY A 247 -19.50 -0.23 13.21
N TYR A 248 -20.75 -0.74 13.34
CA TYR A 248 -21.79 -0.63 12.32
C TYR A 248 -21.88 0.78 11.71
N GLY A 249 -21.96 0.83 10.38
CA GLY A 249 -22.05 2.08 9.61
C GLY A 249 -20.71 2.77 9.34
N LYS A 250 -19.63 2.45 10.05
CA LYS A 250 -18.30 3.03 9.78
C LYS A 250 -17.75 2.49 8.47
N PRO A 251 -17.11 3.34 7.63
CA PRO A 251 -16.38 2.88 6.46
C PRO A 251 -15.37 1.78 6.80
N LEU A 252 -15.19 0.82 5.91
CA LEU A 252 -14.23 -0.26 6.12
C LEU A 252 -12.80 0.27 6.15
N GLY A 253 -12.02 -0.22 7.10
CA GLY A 253 -10.58 -0.04 7.08
C GLY A 253 -9.90 -0.95 6.06
N ARG A 254 -8.67 -0.57 5.65
CA ARG A 254 -7.84 -1.36 4.72
C ARG A 254 -7.66 -2.82 5.15
N GLY A 255 -7.51 -3.06 6.47
CA GLY A 255 -7.36 -4.40 7.05
C GLY A 255 -8.55 -5.33 6.75
N THR A 256 -9.78 -4.81 6.71
CA THR A 256 -10.95 -5.61 6.38
C THR A 256 -10.97 -6.03 4.91
N ILE A 257 -10.61 -5.13 3.99
CA ILE A 257 -10.48 -5.49 2.56
C ILE A 257 -9.36 -6.52 2.37
N TRP A 258 -8.24 -6.36 3.08
CA TRP A 258 -7.18 -7.36 3.12
C TRP A 258 -7.69 -8.73 3.60
N ALA A 259 -8.46 -8.77 4.68
CA ALA A 259 -9.03 -10.00 5.23
C ALA A 259 -9.96 -10.70 4.23
N VAL A 260 -10.78 -9.94 3.48
CA VAL A 260 -11.62 -10.48 2.41
C VAL A 260 -10.77 -11.22 1.37
N VAL A 261 -9.74 -10.55 0.83
CA VAL A 261 -8.88 -11.15 -0.20
C VAL A 261 -8.08 -12.33 0.35
N LYS A 262 -7.50 -12.21 1.55
CA LYS A 262 -6.69 -13.27 2.16
C LYS A 262 -7.49 -14.52 2.49
N LYS A 263 -8.73 -14.35 2.97
CA LYS A 263 -9.62 -15.48 3.26
C LYS A 263 -9.88 -16.33 2.01
N ALA A 264 -10.25 -15.70 0.90
CA ALA A 264 -10.50 -16.43 -0.34
C ALA A 264 -9.20 -17.00 -0.94
N ALA A 265 -8.10 -16.26 -0.90
CA ALA A 265 -6.82 -16.74 -1.38
C ALA A 265 -6.34 -18.00 -0.63
N ALA A 266 -6.56 -18.05 0.68
CA ALA A 266 -6.24 -19.24 1.50
C ALA A 266 -7.13 -20.45 1.17
N ILE A 267 -8.43 -20.22 0.95
CA ILE A 267 -9.37 -21.30 0.59
C ILE A 267 -9.05 -21.89 -0.80
N LEU A 268 -8.60 -21.05 -1.72
CA LEU A 268 -8.27 -21.42 -3.10
C LEU A 268 -6.82 -21.85 -3.29
N ASP A 269 -6.04 -21.91 -2.21
CA ASP A 269 -4.60 -22.22 -2.23
C ASP A 269 -3.80 -21.34 -3.20
N LEU A 270 -4.19 -20.07 -3.30
CA LEU A 270 -3.46 -19.10 -4.12
C LEU A 270 -2.15 -18.73 -3.44
N HIS A 271 -1.21 -18.18 -4.22
CA HIS A 271 0.10 -17.80 -3.73
C HIS A 271 0.00 -16.93 -2.45
N HIS A 272 0.81 -17.22 -1.44
CA HIS A 272 0.76 -16.57 -0.12
C HIS A 272 0.89 -15.03 -0.15
N SER A 273 1.49 -14.46 -1.21
CA SER A 273 1.59 -13.00 -1.39
C SER A 273 0.33 -12.36 -1.98
N THR A 274 -0.69 -13.17 -2.38
CA THR A 274 -1.95 -12.65 -2.94
C THR A 274 -2.61 -11.68 -1.97
N SER A 275 -2.93 -10.50 -2.46
CA SER A 275 -3.38 -9.35 -1.68
C SER A 275 -4.21 -8.40 -2.57
N PRO A 276 -4.91 -7.41 -2.01
CA PRO A 276 -5.60 -6.41 -2.82
C PRO A 276 -4.70 -5.73 -3.86
N HIS A 277 -3.40 -5.57 -3.58
CA HIS A 277 -2.46 -5.01 -4.54
C HIS A 277 -2.18 -5.95 -5.72
N SER A 278 -2.39 -7.25 -5.55
CA SER A 278 -2.25 -8.24 -6.63
C SER A 278 -3.26 -8.02 -7.75
N PHE A 279 -4.49 -7.54 -7.43
CA PHE A 279 -5.48 -7.15 -8.44
C PHE A 279 -4.98 -6.05 -9.36
N ARG A 280 -4.31 -5.05 -8.81
CA ARG A 280 -3.71 -3.96 -9.58
C ARG A 280 -2.60 -4.45 -10.50
N HIS A 281 -1.71 -5.32 -10.00
CA HIS A 281 -0.66 -5.92 -10.81
C HIS A 281 -1.23 -6.84 -11.89
N PHE A 282 -2.22 -7.66 -11.53
CA PHE A 282 -2.90 -8.53 -12.47
C PHE A 282 -3.54 -7.72 -13.59
N ARG A 283 -4.33 -6.68 -13.24
CA ARG A 283 -5.01 -5.86 -14.23
C ARG A 283 -4.04 -5.12 -15.14
N ALA A 284 -2.95 -4.57 -14.59
CA ALA A 284 -1.90 -3.96 -15.39
C ALA A 284 -1.31 -4.94 -16.41
N THR A 285 -0.94 -6.14 -15.95
CA THR A 285 -0.34 -7.17 -16.81
C THR A 285 -1.32 -7.69 -17.85
N GLN A 286 -2.58 -7.90 -17.47
CA GLN A 286 -3.65 -8.33 -18.34
C GLN A 286 -3.84 -7.35 -19.49
N LEU A 287 -4.06 -6.06 -19.18
CA LEU A 287 -4.28 -5.02 -20.18
C LEU A 287 -3.10 -4.86 -21.15
N LEU A 288 -1.87 -4.91 -20.62
CA LEU A 288 -0.66 -4.88 -21.45
C LEU A 288 -0.56 -6.08 -22.38
N ASN A 289 -0.84 -7.30 -21.89
CA ASN A 289 -0.80 -8.52 -22.69
C ASN A 289 -1.90 -8.56 -23.76
N GLU A 290 -3.00 -7.85 -23.54
CA GLU A 290 -4.09 -7.70 -24.49
C GLU A 290 -3.83 -6.56 -25.51
N GLY A 291 -2.71 -5.85 -25.38
CA GLY A 291 -2.24 -4.86 -26.35
C GLY A 291 -2.59 -3.42 -25.99
N MET A 292 -3.16 -3.15 -24.82
CA MET A 292 -3.40 -1.77 -24.40
C MET A 292 -2.06 -1.02 -24.23
N PRO A 293 -1.91 0.19 -24.82
CA PRO A 293 -0.70 0.98 -24.69
C PRO A 293 -0.30 1.21 -23.23
N LEU A 294 1.00 1.13 -22.92
CA LEU A 294 1.53 1.30 -21.55
C LEU A 294 1.04 2.59 -20.89
N GLU A 295 1.01 3.67 -21.65
CA GLU A 295 0.55 4.98 -21.19
C GLU A 295 -0.93 4.96 -20.78
N SER A 296 -1.75 4.28 -21.56
CA SER A 296 -3.18 4.11 -21.25
C SER A 296 -3.37 3.27 -19.99
N VAL A 297 -2.58 2.19 -19.82
CA VAL A 297 -2.60 1.39 -18.59
C VAL A 297 -2.15 2.21 -17.38
N GLN A 298 -1.13 3.04 -17.53
CA GLN A 298 -0.67 3.93 -16.47
C GLN A 298 -1.72 4.98 -16.08
N ALA A 299 -2.35 5.59 -17.07
CA ALA A 299 -3.45 6.54 -16.86
C ALA A 299 -4.64 5.86 -16.16
N TYR A 300 -5.04 4.69 -16.64
CA TYR A 300 -6.10 3.87 -16.05
C TYR A 300 -5.82 3.53 -14.58
N LEU A 301 -4.61 3.09 -14.27
CA LEU A 301 -4.22 2.76 -12.90
C LEU A 301 -3.90 3.99 -12.03
N GLY A 302 -3.73 5.18 -12.62
CA GLY A 302 -3.32 6.41 -11.91
C GLY A 302 -1.93 6.27 -11.30
N HIS A 303 -0.93 5.90 -12.09
CA HIS A 303 0.48 5.92 -11.69
C HIS A 303 0.99 7.37 -11.70
N GLN A 304 1.50 7.86 -10.58
CA GLN A 304 1.97 9.25 -10.41
C GLN A 304 3.42 9.49 -10.90
N ASP A 305 4.20 8.43 -11.13
CA ASP A 305 5.63 8.53 -11.42
C ASP A 305 5.89 8.62 -12.93
N ILE A 306 5.56 9.77 -13.50
CA ILE A 306 6.08 10.14 -14.80
C ILE A 306 6.41 11.62 -14.78
N SER A 307 7.60 11.97 -14.36
CA SER A 307 8.08 13.36 -14.33
C SER A 307 8.21 14.01 -15.72
N THR A 308 8.16 13.23 -16.79
CA THR A 308 8.31 13.70 -18.17
C THR A 308 7.03 13.59 -19.03
N THR A 309 6.09 12.75 -18.69
CA THR A 309 4.91 12.44 -19.55
C THR A 309 3.64 13.20 -19.10
N ARG A 310 3.71 13.91 -17.98
CA ARG A 310 2.59 14.68 -17.39
C ARG A 310 1.92 15.68 -18.36
N LYS A 311 2.67 16.20 -19.34
CA LYS A 311 2.15 17.18 -20.30
C LYS A 311 1.37 16.59 -21.46
N VAL A 312 1.60 15.32 -21.81
CA VAL A 312 0.94 14.67 -22.97
C VAL A 312 -0.34 13.96 -22.55
N TYR A 313 -0.40 13.37 -21.35
CA TYR A 313 -1.51 12.50 -20.91
C TYR A 313 -2.56 13.15 -20.01
N ALA A 314 -2.33 14.38 -19.55
CA ALA A 314 -3.37 15.15 -18.81
C ALA A 314 -4.68 15.30 -19.60
N HIS A 315 -4.67 14.96 -20.88
CA HIS A 315 -5.80 15.06 -21.81
C HIS A 315 -6.23 13.72 -22.44
N THR A 316 -5.74 12.56 -21.95
CA THR A 316 -6.34 11.29 -22.36
C THR A 316 -7.78 11.31 -21.87
N LYS A 317 -8.69 11.62 -22.78
CA LYS A 317 -10.13 11.75 -22.46
C LYS A 317 -10.58 10.41 -21.89
N THR A 318 -11.33 10.42 -20.81
CA THR A 318 -11.91 9.22 -20.18
C THR A 318 -12.63 8.33 -21.20
N ALA A 319 -13.22 8.95 -22.26
CA ALA A 319 -13.82 8.23 -23.37
C ALA A 319 -12.83 7.28 -24.08
N VAL A 320 -11.56 7.71 -24.30
CA VAL A 320 -10.54 6.88 -24.94
C VAL A 320 -10.13 5.72 -24.01
N LEU A 321 -10.01 5.99 -22.70
CA LEU A 321 -9.72 4.93 -21.73
C LEU A 321 -10.85 3.92 -21.63
N ARG A 322 -12.11 4.36 -21.73
CA ARG A 322 -13.28 3.48 -21.71
C ARG A 322 -13.33 2.59 -22.95
N ASP A 323 -13.10 3.16 -24.13
CA ASP A 323 -13.05 2.42 -25.39
C ASP A 323 -11.93 1.39 -25.37
N GLN A 324 -10.73 1.77 -24.96
CA GLN A 324 -9.61 0.86 -24.80
C GLN A 324 -9.87 -0.22 -23.74
N LEU A 325 -10.55 0.10 -22.64
CA LEU A 325 -10.92 -0.87 -21.62
C LEU A 325 -11.94 -1.88 -22.18
N GLY A 326 -12.93 -1.43 -22.97
CA GLY A 326 -13.88 -2.30 -23.66
C GLY A 326 -13.20 -3.23 -24.67
N THR A 327 -12.14 -2.75 -25.33
CA THR A 327 -11.39 -3.53 -26.32
C THR A 327 -10.40 -4.51 -25.69
N PHE A 328 -9.69 -4.09 -24.61
CA PHE A 328 -8.56 -4.84 -24.06
C PHE A 328 -8.84 -5.46 -22.68
N GLY A 329 -9.86 -5.02 -22.00
CA GLY A 329 -10.13 -5.43 -20.62
C GLY A 329 -11.11 -6.57 -20.51
N ARG A 330 -10.64 -7.79 -20.26
CA ARG A 330 -11.51 -8.94 -20.02
C ARG A 330 -12.21 -8.88 -18.67
N SER A 331 -13.43 -9.34 -18.63
CA SER A 331 -14.18 -9.60 -17.40
C SER A 331 -13.54 -10.74 -16.59
N PRO A 332 -13.88 -10.89 -15.29
CA PRO A 332 -13.44 -12.05 -14.51
C PRO A 332 -13.85 -13.40 -15.13
N ALA A 333 -15.04 -13.46 -15.74
CA ALA A 333 -15.55 -14.67 -16.39
C ALA A 333 -14.72 -15.06 -17.61
N GLU A 334 -14.46 -14.12 -18.53
CA GLU A 334 -13.63 -14.34 -19.71
C GLU A 334 -12.19 -14.73 -19.34
N ALA A 335 -11.61 -14.08 -18.31
CA ALA A 335 -10.29 -14.43 -17.83
C ALA A 335 -10.25 -15.82 -17.19
N LEU A 336 -11.33 -16.25 -16.56
CA LEU A 336 -11.46 -17.59 -15.99
C LEU A 336 -11.59 -18.66 -17.08
N GLU A 337 -12.39 -18.42 -18.10
CA GLU A 337 -12.53 -19.32 -19.26
C GLU A 337 -11.19 -19.57 -19.96
N ASP A 338 -10.41 -18.50 -20.17
CA ASP A 338 -9.07 -18.60 -20.77
C ASP A 338 -8.10 -19.41 -19.89
N LEU A 339 -8.20 -19.23 -18.57
CA LEU A 339 -7.41 -19.99 -17.60
C LEU A 339 -7.76 -21.48 -17.66
N GLU A 340 -9.04 -21.82 -17.68
CA GLU A 340 -9.51 -23.21 -17.78
C GLU A 340 -9.10 -23.84 -19.11
N ALA A 341 -9.16 -23.09 -20.20
CA ALA A 341 -8.70 -23.56 -21.52
C ALA A 341 -7.18 -23.84 -21.53
N ARG A 342 -6.38 -23.05 -20.86
CA ARG A 342 -4.93 -23.29 -20.70
C ARG A 342 -4.65 -24.53 -19.85
N ARG A 343 -5.37 -24.71 -18.74
CA ARG A 343 -5.25 -25.92 -17.91
C ARG A 343 -5.57 -27.20 -18.67
N ARG A 344 -6.64 -27.21 -19.49
CA ARG A 344 -6.99 -28.37 -20.33
C ARG A 344 -5.89 -28.69 -21.34
N ARG A 345 -5.27 -27.69 -21.97
CA ARG A 345 -4.14 -27.89 -22.91
C ARG A 345 -2.90 -28.48 -22.25
N ASN A 346 -2.58 -28.04 -21.04
CA ASN A 346 -1.41 -28.53 -20.28
C ASN A 346 -1.61 -29.96 -19.71
N LEU A 347 -2.87 -30.43 -19.57
CA LEU A 347 -3.19 -31.77 -19.12
C LEU A 347 -3.23 -32.78 -20.30
N SER A 348 -3.25 -32.28 -21.55
CA SER A 348 -3.27 -33.08 -22.76
C SER A 348 -1.90 -33.16 -23.50
N SER A 349 -0.90 -32.51 -22.94
CA SER A 349 0.51 -32.58 -23.33
C SER A 349 1.35 -33.30 -22.29
#